data_44eb8b9959ea10c667d267598e384f38
#
_entry.id   44eb8b9959ea10c667d267598e384f38
#
_cell.length_a   1.000
_cell.length_b   1.000
_cell.length_c   1.000
_cell.angle_alpha   90.00
_cell.angle_beta   90.00
_cell.angle_gamma   90.00
#
_symmetry.space_group_name_H-M   'P 1'
#
loop_
_entity.id
_entity.type
_entity.pdbx_description
1 polymer ?
#
loop_
_entity_poly.entity_id
_entity_poly.type
_entity_poly.pdbx_seq_one_letter_code
_entity_poly.pdbx_strand_id
1 'polypeptide(L)'
;MSDRNGKIFCTSIASLSHISKNGRFIAVASSKPDPYVIRILEHFDLLQYFDEVVGASMDEKRSAKKDIIEEALRRMGKAPGDRSILMIGDRMHDVEGAQLCGLDSLGIYTGFAPEGELEDAGATYVFHTIRDMADFLLNN
;
A
#
# COMPACT_ATOMS: atom_id res chain seq x y z
N MET A 1 -6.83 1.51 -19.70
CA MET A 1 -6.24 1.47 -18.68
C MET A 1 -5.02 2.16 -18.56
N SER A 2 -4.34 2.24 -19.49
CA SER A 2 -3.10 2.86 -19.50
C SER A 2 -3.11 4.29 -19.16
N ASP A 3 -4.23 4.93 -19.19
CA ASP A 3 -4.25 6.34 -18.97
C ASP A 3 -4.45 6.71 -17.51
N ARG A 4 -4.17 5.85 -16.61
CA ARG A 4 -4.22 6.14 -15.18
C ARG A 4 -2.93 6.74 -14.67
N ASN A 5 -2.32 7.62 -15.45
CA ASN A 5 -1.09 8.33 -15.10
C ASN A 5 0.07 7.41 -14.75
N GLY A 6 -0.04 6.13 -15.04
CA GLY A 6 1.02 5.18 -14.82
C GLY A 6 1.35 4.87 -13.38
N LYS A 7 0.67 5.49 -12.41
CA LYS A 7 0.96 5.22 -10.99
C LYS A 7 -0.03 4.22 -10.43
N ILE A 8 0.51 3.27 -9.66
CA ILE A 8 -0.26 2.26 -8.98
C ILE A 8 0.09 2.35 -7.51
N PHE A 9 -0.92 2.49 -6.67
CA PHE A 9 -0.69 2.58 -5.23
C PHE A 9 -1.06 1.27 -4.56
N CYS A 10 -0.14 0.76 -3.75
CA CYS A 10 -0.38 -0.40 -2.94
C CYS A 10 -0.28 0.08 -1.50
N THR A 11 -1.29 -0.10 -0.69
CA THR A 11 -1.34 0.56 0.60
C THR A 11 -1.85 -0.37 1.69
N SER A 12 -1.52 -0.04 2.92
CA SER A 12 -2.10 -0.68 4.09
C SER A 12 -3.44 -0.03 4.41
N ILE A 13 -4.23 -0.68 5.27
CA ILE A 13 -5.58 -0.20 5.59
C ILE A 13 -5.55 1.20 6.22
N ALA A 14 -4.54 1.48 7.04
CA ALA A 14 -4.54 2.70 7.84
C ALA A 14 -4.49 3.98 7.00
N SER A 15 -3.98 3.91 5.76
CA SER A 15 -3.83 5.10 4.92
C SER A 15 -4.98 5.34 3.96
N LEU A 16 -5.97 4.46 3.94
CA LEU A 16 -6.92 4.40 2.84
C LEU A 16 -7.88 5.56 2.70
N SER A 17 -8.33 6.11 3.82
CA SER A 17 -9.37 7.12 3.79
C SER A 17 -8.92 8.42 3.12
N HIS A 18 -7.63 8.55 2.87
CA HIS A 18 -7.05 9.79 2.36
C HIS A 18 -6.50 9.66 0.96
N ILE A 19 -6.59 8.49 0.35
CA ILE A 19 -6.10 8.27 -0.99
C ILE A 19 -7.27 8.28 -1.96
N SER A 20 -7.23 9.19 -2.91
CA SER A 20 -8.23 9.25 -3.96
C SER A 20 -7.74 8.44 -5.14
N LYS A 21 -8.63 7.69 -5.79
CA LYS A 21 -8.25 6.96 -6.98
C LYS A 21 -7.77 7.91 -8.07
N ASN A 22 -8.49 8.98 -8.26
CA ASN A 22 -8.11 10.02 -9.23
C ASN A 22 -7.50 9.43 -10.52
N GLY A 23 -8.15 8.40 -11.08
CA GLY A 23 -7.69 7.74 -12.29
C GLY A 23 -6.59 6.73 -12.10
N ARG A 24 -6.16 6.48 -10.86
CA ARG A 24 -5.07 5.55 -10.58
C ARG A 24 -5.61 4.20 -10.14
N PHE A 25 -4.78 3.18 -10.33
CA PHE A 25 -5.07 1.84 -9.85
C PHE A 25 -4.67 1.76 -8.38
N ILE A 26 -5.56 1.31 -7.51
CA ILE A 26 -5.29 1.24 -6.08
C ILE A 26 -5.52 -0.18 -5.58
N ALA A 27 -4.52 -0.75 -4.92
CA ALA A 27 -4.62 -2.07 -4.32
C ALA A 27 -4.34 -1.99 -2.83
N VAL A 28 -4.96 -2.88 -2.08
CA VAL A 28 -4.67 -3.05 -0.66
C VAL A 28 -3.77 -4.26 -0.47
N ALA A 29 -2.73 -4.11 0.33
CA ALA A 29 -1.88 -5.21 0.75
C ALA A 29 -1.79 -5.16 2.28
N SER A 30 -2.50 -6.04 2.95
CA SER A 30 -2.64 -6.03 4.41
C SER A 30 -2.13 -7.33 5.01
N SER A 31 -1.55 -7.26 6.19
CA SER A 31 -1.12 -8.45 6.92
C SER A 31 -2.28 -9.19 7.58
N LYS A 32 -3.47 -8.61 7.60
CA LYS A 32 -4.65 -9.31 8.10
C LYS A 32 -5.14 -10.32 7.06
N PRO A 33 -5.77 -11.42 7.49
CA PRO A 33 -6.30 -12.42 6.55
C PRO A 33 -7.32 -11.82 5.58
N ASP A 34 -7.33 -12.33 4.34
CA ASP A 34 -8.20 -11.83 3.27
C ASP A 34 -9.65 -11.56 3.69
N PRO A 35 -10.36 -12.52 4.32
CA PRO A 35 -11.77 -12.28 4.63
C PRO A 35 -11.96 -11.11 5.59
N TYR A 36 -11.03 -10.92 6.51
CA TYR A 36 -11.14 -9.84 7.50
C TYR A 36 -10.88 -8.49 6.84
N VAL A 37 -9.94 -8.42 5.90
CA VAL A 37 -9.67 -7.19 5.16
C VAL A 37 -10.91 -6.77 4.40
N ILE A 38 -11.51 -7.69 3.67
CA ILE A 38 -12.71 -7.41 2.88
C ILE A 38 -13.83 -6.93 3.80
N ARG A 39 -14.02 -7.60 4.93
CA ARG A 39 -15.09 -7.25 5.87
C ARG A 39 -14.88 -5.86 6.46
N ILE A 40 -13.64 -5.50 6.78
CA ILE A 40 -13.34 -4.16 7.30
C ILE A 40 -13.65 -3.11 6.24
N LEU A 41 -13.23 -3.34 5.00
CA LEU A 41 -13.47 -2.39 3.93
C LEU A 41 -14.96 -2.24 3.63
N GLU A 42 -15.72 -3.33 3.69
CA GLU A 42 -17.16 -3.27 3.52
C GLU A 42 -17.82 -2.48 4.64
N HIS A 43 -17.37 -2.70 5.87
CA HIS A 43 -17.96 -2.03 7.03
C HIS A 43 -17.81 -0.50 6.92
N PHE A 44 -16.70 -0.02 6.40
CA PHE A 44 -16.46 1.41 6.24
C PHE A 44 -16.85 1.94 4.86
N ASP A 45 -17.49 1.10 4.04
CA ASP A 45 -17.93 1.46 2.70
C ASP A 45 -16.77 1.91 1.81
N LEU A 46 -15.63 1.23 1.94
CA LEU A 46 -14.42 1.58 1.21
C LEU A 46 -14.06 0.58 0.11
N LEU A 47 -14.66 -0.62 0.13
CA LEU A 47 -14.27 -1.69 -0.79
C LEU A 47 -14.37 -1.27 -2.25
N GLN A 48 -15.36 -0.45 -2.57
CA GLN A 48 -15.61 0.00 -3.93
C GLN A 48 -14.48 0.83 -4.53
N TYR A 49 -13.61 1.38 -3.68
CA TYR A 49 -12.54 2.26 -4.15
C TYR A 49 -11.28 1.52 -4.54
N PHE A 50 -11.23 0.20 -4.34
CA PHE A 50 -10.01 -0.57 -4.58
C PHE A 50 -10.18 -1.53 -5.75
N ASP A 51 -9.13 -1.58 -6.57
CA ASP A 51 -9.13 -2.47 -7.74
C ASP A 51 -8.73 -3.89 -7.35
N GLU A 52 -7.89 -4.02 -6.31
CA GLU A 52 -7.50 -5.33 -5.77
C GLU A 52 -7.37 -5.24 -4.26
N VAL A 53 -7.70 -6.33 -3.59
CA VAL A 53 -7.55 -6.43 -2.14
C VAL A 53 -6.86 -7.75 -1.83
N VAL A 54 -5.69 -7.66 -1.19
CA VAL A 54 -4.90 -8.83 -0.85
C VAL A 54 -4.57 -8.78 0.63
N GLY A 55 -4.86 -9.85 1.34
CA GLY A 55 -4.46 -10.02 2.72
C GLY A 55 -3.62 -11.27 2.88
N ALA A 56 -3.35 -11.65 4.12
CA ALA A 56 -2.70 -12.91 4.41
C ALA A 56 -3.64 -14.06 4.07
N SER A 57 -3.08 -15.20 3.69
CA SER A 57 -3.90 -16.38 3.44
C SER A 57 -4.28 -17.03 4.77
N MET A 58 -5.43 -17.71 4.79
CA MET A 58 -5.90 -18.35 6.01
C MET A 58 -5.03 -19.52 6.44
N ASP A 59 -4.29 -20.11 5.50
CA ASP A 59 -3.37 -21.21 5.81
C ASP A 59 -1.98 -20.73 6.22
N GLU A 60 -1.81 -19.42 6.37
CA GLU A 60 -0.57 -18.77 6.79
C GLU A 60 0.61 -18.95 5.82
N LYS A 61 0.37 -19.46 4.62
CA LYS A 61 1.42 -19.57 3.62
C LYS A 61 1.80 -18.23 3.03
N ARG A 62 0.87 -17.27 3.07
CA ARG A 62 1.12 -15.91 2.62
C ARG A 62 0.82 -15.00 3.82
N SER A 63 1.83 -14.68 4.62
CA SER A 63 1.63 -13.85 5.81
C SER A 63 2.66 -12.72 5.93
N ALA A 64 3.86 -12.90 5.38
CA ALA A 64 4.86 -11.85 5.39
C ALA A 64 4.45 -10.74 4.40
N LYS A 65 4.76 -9.50 4.73
CA LYS A 65 4.36 -8.38 3.89
C LYS A 65 4.90 -8.54 2.46
N LYS A 66 6.12 -9.03 2.31
CA LYS A 66 6.70 -9.29 0.98
C LYS A 66 5.79 -10.21 0.15
N ASP A 67 5.33 -11.30 0.76
CA ASP A 67 4.52 -12.27 0.03
C ASP A 67 3.16 -11.69 -0.35
N ILE A 68 2.61 -10.87 0.52
CA ILE A 68 1.33 -10.21 0.25
C ILE A 68 1.47 -9.20 -0.89
N ILE A 69 2.55 -8.43 -0.89
CA ILE A 69 2.82 -7.48 -1.96
C ILE A 69 3.03 -8.23 -3.28
N GLU A 70 3.76 -9.35 -3.26
CA GLU A 70 3.98 -10.14 -4.47
C GLU A 70 2.67 -10.65 -5.05
N GLU A 71 1.75 -11.09 -4.19
CA GLU A 71 0.45 -11.53 -4.67
C GLU A 71 -0.34 -10.37 -5.29
N ALA A 72 -0.27 -9.18 -4.69
CA ALA A 72 -0.92 -8.01 -5.26
C ALA A 72 -0.35 -7.67 -6.63
N LEU A 73 0.98 -7.73 -6.77
CA LEU A 73 1.64 -7.51 -8.06
C LEU A 73 1.16 -8.52 -9.10
N ARG A 74 1.10 -9.79 -8.72
CA ARG A 74 0.66 -10.84 -9.63
C ARG A 74 -0.76 -10.57 -10.12
N ARG A 75 -1.66 -10.20 -9.22
CA ARG A 75 -3.05 -9.93 -9.59
C ARG A 75 -3.19 -8.71 -10.49
N MET A 76 -2.29 -7.75 -10.35
CA MET A 76 -2.30 -6.56 -11.19
C MET A 76 -1.55 -6.76 -12.50
N GLY A 77 -0.96 -7.93 -12.72
CA GLY A 77 -0.17 -8.17 -13.91
C GLY A 77 1.15 -7.43 -13.93
N LYS A 78 1.70 -7.15 -12.74
CA LYS A 78 2.94 -6.39 -12.59
C LYS A 78 4.04 -7.26 -12.01
N ALA A 79 5.29 -6.86 -12.23
CA ALA A 79 6.46 -7.58 -11.76
C ALA A 79 7.16 -6.81 -10.64
N PRO A 80 7.92 -7.51 -9.79
CA PRO A 80 8.79 -6.83 -8.84
C PRO A 80 9.72 -5.87 -9.58
N GLY A 81 10.03 -4.75 -8.94
CA GLY A 81 10.91 -3.74 -9.52
C GLY A 81 10.22 -2.74 -10.42
N ASP A 82 8.91 -2.86 -10.60
CA ASP A 82 8.17 -1.93 -11.46
C ASP A 82 8.12 -0.54 -10.82
N ARG A 83 8.71 0.44 -11.51
CA ARG A 83 8.86 1.80 -10.97
C ARG A 83 7.57 2.62 -11.05
N SER A 84 6.53 2.08 -11.67
CA SER A 84 5.24 2.76 -11.70
C SER A 84 4.39 2.45 -10.47
N ILE A 85 4.91 1.63 -9.55
CA ILE A 85 4.18 1.20 -8.36
C ILE A 85 4.78 1.86 -7.13
N LEU A 86 3.92 2.37 -6.27
CA LEU A 86 4.32 2.98 -5.00
C LEU A 86 3.61 2.26 -3.86
N MET A 87 4.39 1.71 -2.93
CA MET A 87 3.84 1.11 -1.71
C MET A 87 3.69 2.19 -0.65
N ILE A 88 2.50 2.35 -0.12
CA ILE A 88 2.21 3.34 0.92
C ILE A 88 1.90 2.61 2.21
N GLY A 89 2.59 2.97 3.28
CA GLY A 89 2.36 2.33 4.56
C GLY A 89 2.75 3.20 5.74
N ASP A 90 2.38 2.74 6.94
CA ASP A 90 2.60 3.51 8.17
C ASP A 90 3.53 2.81 9.14
N ARG A 91 4.11 1.67 8.77
CA ARG A 91 5.05 0.95 9.63
C ARG A 91 6.21 0.41 8.79
N MET A 92 7.29 0.06 9.50
CA MET A 92 8.50 -0.44 8.86
C MET A 92 8.26 -1.69 8.01
N HIS A 93 7.27 -2.51 8.38
CA HIS A 93 6.99 -3.73 7.61
C HIS A 93 6.58 -3.43 6.17
N ASP A 94 5.85 -2.34 5.97
CA ASP A 94 5.43 -1.93 4.63
C ASP A 94 6.63 -1.51 3.80
N VAL A 95 7.53 -0.75 4.42
CA VAL A 95 8.72 -0.26 3.74
C VAL A 95 9.65 -1.42 3.38
N GLU A 96 9.89 -2.31 4.35
CA GLU A 96 10.77 -3.45 4.14
C GLU A 96 10.22 -4.41 3.08
N GLY A 97 8.90 -4.65 3.13
CA GLY A 97 8.26 -5.49 2.12
C GLY A 97 8.38 -4.90 0.73
N ALA A 98 8.20 -3.59 0.61
CA ALA A 98 8.37 -2.91 -0.67
C ALA A 98 9.80 -3.05 -1.19
N GLN A 99 10.79 -2.87 -0.32
CA GLN A 99 12.19 -3.01 -0.71
C GLN A 99 12.50 -4.41 -1.23
N LEU A 100 11.99 -5.42 -0.55
CA LEU A 100 12.21 -6.81 -0.97
C LEU A 100 11.57 -7.09 -2.32
N CYS A 101 10.54 -6.33 -2.70
CA CYS A 101 9.90 -6.45 -4.01
C CYS A 101 10.44 -5.44 -5.02
N GLY A 102 11.46 -4.66 -4.65
CA GLY A 102 12.06 -3.68 -5.56
C GLY A 102 11.19 -2.49 -5.87
N LEU A 103 10.25 -2.16 -4.99
CA LEU A 103 9.32 -1.05 -5.20
C LEU A 103 9.74 0.17 -4.41
N ASP A 104 9.40 1.35 -4.92
CA ASP A 104 9.50 2.57 -4.14
C ASP A 104 8.45 2.55 -3.04
N SER A 105 8.73 3.22 -1.93
CA SER A 105 7.83 3.26 -0.79
C SER A 105 7.64 4.67 -0.28
N LEU A 106 6.45 4.90 0.27
CA LEU A 106 6.10 6.14 0.93
C LEU A 106 5.63 5.79 2.34
N GLY A 107 6.33 6.31 3.34
CA GLY A 107 5.94 6.14 4.73
C GLY A 107 5.16 7.35 5.23
N ILE A 108 4.05 7.08 5.92
CA ILE A 108 3.24 8.13 6.52
C ILE A 108 3.10 7.87 8.01
N TYR A 109 3.43 8.87 8.82
CA TYR A 109 3.28 8.74 10.26
C TYR A 109 1.82 8.99 10.65
N THR A 110 1.16 7.94 11.16
CA THR A 110 -0.25 7.98 11.54
C THR A 110 -0.43 7.83 13.05
N GLY A 111 0.66 7.89 13.81
CA GLY A 111 0.62 7.77 15.25
C GLY A 111 1.00 6.39 15.79
N PHE A 112 1.20 5.41 14.91
CA PHE A 112 1.57 4.07 15.35
C PHE A 112 3.07 3.83 15.34
N ALA A 113 3.80 4.40 14.40
CA ALA A 113 5.24 4.22 14.32
C ALA A 113 5.96 5.24 15.18
N PRO A 114 7.01 4.82 15.92
CA PRO A 114 7.87 5.79 16.60
C PRO A 114 8.56 6.69 15.57
N GLU A 115 8.87 7.91 16.00
CA GLU A 115 9.56 8.86 15.13
C GLU A 115 10.88 8.28 14.66
N GLY A 116 11.15 8.36 13.37
CA GLY A 116 12.39 7.86 12.77
C GLY A 116 12.28 6.44 12.22
N GLU A 117 11.24 5.70 12.58
CA GLU A 117 11.12 4.30 12.15
C GLU A 117 11.09 4.17 10.63
N LEU A 118 10.33 5.04 9.95
CA LEU A 118 10.15 4.94 8.50
C LEU A 118 11.42 5.34 7.75
N GLU A 119 12.10 6.38 8.23
CA GLU A 119 13.36 6.78 7.64
C GLU A 119 14.42 5.70 7.84
N ASP A 120 14.48 5.12 9.04
CA ASP A 120 15.45 4.07 9.35
C ASP A 120 15.20 2.82 8.51
N ALA A 121 13.95 2.54 8.18
CA ALA A 121 13.61 1.40 7.33
C ALA A 121 13.98 1.65 5.86
N GLY A 122 14.24 2.90 5.48
CA GLY A 122 14.68 3.23 4.13
C GLY A 122 13.56 3.62 3.17
N ALA A 123 12.47 4.19 3.69
CA ALA A 123 11.38 4.64 2.83
C ALA A 123 11.88 5.65 1.80
N THR A 124 11.38 5.54 0.58
CA THR A 124 11.75 6.45 -0.50
C THR A 124 11.27 7.88 -0.20
N TYR A 125 10.04 7.97 0.31
CA TYR A 125 9.44 9.24 0.70
C TYR A 125 8.85 9.07 2.10
N VAL A 126 8.89 10.15 2.92
CA VAL A 126 8.31 10.12 4.27
C VAL A 126 7.51 11.39 4.49
N PHE A 127 6.31 11.24 5.01
CA PHE A 127 5.45 12.37 5.35
C PHE A 127 4.93 12.23 6.77
N HIS A 128 4.76 13.38 7.42
CA HIS A 128 4.27 13.43 8.80
C HIS A 128 2.81 13.84 8.89
N THR A 129 2.23 14.31 7.78
CA THR A 129 0.81 14.67 7.76
C THR A 129 0.15 14.08 6.52
N ILE A 130 -1.12 13.73 6.68
CA ILE A 130 -1.92 13.22 5.57
C ILE A 130 -2.04 14.27 4.47
N ARG A 131 -2.15 15.53 4.87
CA ARG A 131 -2.29 16.62 3.88
C ARG A 131 -1.07 16.67 2.97
N ASP A 132 0.14 16.63 3.54
CA ASP A 132 1.36 16.70 2.74
C ASP A 132 1.49 15.48 1.82
N MET A 133 1.14 14.31 2.34
CA MET A 133 1.13 13.10 1.53
C MET A 133 0.14 13.23 0.37
N ALA A 134 -1.06 13.69 0.66
CA ALA A 134 -2.09 13.82 -0.38
C ALA A 134 -1.66 14.81 -1.46
N ASP A 135 -1.09 15.94 -1.06
CA ASP A 135 -0.58 16.92 -2.01
C ASP A 135 0.49 16.32 -2.91
N PHE A 136 1.41 15.56 -2.33
CA PHE A 136 2.45 14.89 -3.11
C PHE A 136 1.85 13.90 -4.11
N LEU A 137 0.91 13.07 -3.66
CA LEU A 137 0.30 12.05 -4.52
C LEU A 137 -0.51 12.67 -5.64
N LEU A 138 -1.21 13.77 -5.38
CA LEU A 138 -2.02 14.42 -6.40
C LEU A 138 -1.18 15.09 -7.47
N ASN A 139 0.06 15.47 -7.14
CA ASN A 139 0.92 16.18 -8.07
C ASN A 139 1.96 15.26 -8.74
N ASN A 140 1.87 13.98 -8.50
CA ASN A 140 2.80 13.00 -9.09
C ASN A 140 2.08 11.77 -9.70
#